data_3225779461987ee520002916854bfd7a
#
_entry.id   3225779461987ee520002916854bfd7a
#
_cell.length_a   1.000
_cell.length_b   1.000
_cell.length_c   1.000
_cell.angle_alpha   90.00
_cell.angle_beta   90.00
_cell.angle_gamma   90.00
#
_symmetry.space_group_name_H-M   'P 1'
#
loop_
_entity.id
_entity.type
_entity.pdbx_description
1 polymer ?
#
loop_
_entity_poly.entity_id
_entity_poly.type
_entity_poly.pdbx_seq_one_letter_code
_entity_poly.pdbx_strand_id
1 'polypeptide(L)' 'MARNIIKSIERGGYRYDVEETGDGARPYDVHQLHKAQGHWVDAGYRRYCASMAEADAYIGGQTA' A
#
# COMPACT_ATOMS: atom_id res chain seq x y z
N MET A 1 7.13 -9.49 -13.89
CA MET A 1 8.09 -8.68 -13.16
C MET A 1 7.76 -8.69 -11.68
N ALA A 2 8.75 -8.92 -10.83
CA ALA A 2 8.52 -8.96 -9.39
C ALA A 2 8.20 -7.56 -8.87
N ARG A 3 7.19 -7.46 -8.01
CA ARG A 3 6.88 -6.21 -7.32
C ARG A 3 7.86 -6.04 -6.16
N ASN A 4 8.34 -4.83 -5.98
CA ASN A 4 9.28 -4.53 -4.90
C ASN A 4 8.53 -3.94 -3.71
N ILE A 5 7.91 -4.83 -2.94
CA ILE A 5 7.14 -4.44 -1.76
C ILE A 5 8.09 -4.34 -0.57
N ILE A 6 8.16 -3.15 0.00
CA ILE A 6 9.10 -2.84 1.09
C ILE A 6 8.42 -2.80 2.45
N LYS A 7 7.09 -2.79 2.50
CA LYS A 7 6.34 -2.74 3.75
C LYS A 7 4.93 -3.26 3.52
N SER A 8 4.40 -4.02 4.48
CA SER A 8 3.01 -4.49 4.46
C SER A 8 2.41 -4.32 5.84
N ILE A 9 1.21 -3.77 5.89
CA ILE A 9 0.48 -3.53 7.14
C ILE A 9 -0.92 -4.09 7.00
N GLU A 10 -1.33 -4.94 7.96
CA GLU A 10 -2.69 -5.48 8.01
C GLU A 10 -3.46 -4.82 9.12
N ARG A 11 -4.63 -4.25 8.79
CA ARG A 11 -5.52 -3.63 9.76
C ARG A 11 -6.98 -3.71 9.32
N GLY A 12 -7.85 -4.07 10.24
CA GLY A 12 -9.29 -4.00 10.01
C GLY A 12 -9.79 -4.81 8.82
N GLY A 13 -9.16 -5.93 8.52
CA GLY A 13 -9.55 -6.75 7.37
C GLY A 13 -8.96 -6.29 6.05
N TYR A 14 -8.12 -5.27 6.08
CA TYR A 14 -7.41 -4.76 4.91
C TYR A 14 -5.90 -4.92 5.09
N ARG A 15 -5.21 -4.98 3.96
CA ARG A 15 -3.76 -4.98 3.92
C ARG A 15 -3.30 -3.84 3.03
N TYR A 16 -2.25 -3.16 3.45
CA TYR A 16 -1.65 -2.06 2.69
C TYR A 16 -0.22 -2.43 2.38
N ASP A 17 0.10 -2.55 1.09
CA ASP A 17 1.44 -2.85 0.62
C ASP A 17 2.06 -1.58 0.07
N VAL A 18 3.28 -1.27 0.52
CA VAL A 18 4.04 -0.14 -0.02
C VAL A 18 5.08 -0.69 -0.99
N GLU A 19 5.00 -0.27 -2.23
CA GLU A 19 5.86 -0.71 -3.31
C GLU A 19 6.78 0.41 -3.76
N GLU A 20 8.04 0.10 -4.04
CA GLU A 20 8.95 1.05 -4.68
C GLU A 20 8.69 1.07 -6.17
N THR A 21 8.47 2.29 -6.71
CA THR A 21 8.10 2.45 -8.13
C THR A 21 9.29 2.72 -9.04
N GLY A 22 10.39 3.22 -8.47
CA GLY A 22 11.52 3.70 -9.26
C GLY A 22 11.34 5.12 -9.79
N ASP A 23 10.21 5.75 -9.52
CA ASP A 23 9.94 7.14 -9.92
C ASP A 23 10.55 8.08 -8.89
N GLY A 24 11.42 8.99 -9.32
CA GLY A 24 12.12 9.91 -8.42
C GLY A 24 11.21 10.92 -7.73
N ALA A 25 10.07 11.27 -8.33
CA ALA A 25 9.13 12.23 -7.75
C ALA A 25 8.17 11.57 -6.78
N ARG A 26 7.70 10.37 -7.10
CA ARG A 26 6.76 9.62 -6.26
C ARG A 26 7.23 8.17 -6.19
N PRO A 27 8.27 7.91 -5.36
CA PRO A 27 8.93 6.60 -5.34
C PRO A 27 8.14 5.50 -4.65
N TYR A 28 7.03 5.82 -4.00
CA TYR A 28 6.25 4.83 -3.25
C TYR A 28 4.81 4.77 -3.75
N ASP A 29 4.29 3.56 -3.86
CA ASP A 29 2.91 3.30 -4.26
C ASP A 29 2.26 2.43 -3.20
N VAL A 30 1.19 2.92 -2.60
CA VAL A 30 0.45 2.18 -1.58
C VAL A 30 -0.74 1.49 -2.24
N HIS A 31 -0.79 0.17 -2.14
CA HIS A 31 -1.91 -0.63 -2.63
C HIS A 31 -2.76 -1.09 -1.46
N GLN A 32 -4.08 -0.96 -1.59
CA GLN A 32 -5.00 -1.54 -0.63
C GLN A 32 -5.48 -2.89 -1.14
N LEU A 33 -5.43 -3.89 -0.26
CA LEU A 33 -5.99 -5.21 -0.54
C LEU A 33 -7.04 -5.54 0.51
N HIS A 34 -7.99 -6.39 0.15
CA HIS A 34 -8.97 -6.91 1.10
C HIS A 34 -8.94 -8.43 1.05
N LYS A 35 -9.43 -9.06 2.11
CA LYS A 35 -9.45 -10.51 2.19
C LYS A 35 -10.75 -11.05 1.60
N ALA A 36 -10.62 -11.99 0.67
CA ALA A 36 -11.75 -12.66 0.05
C ALA A 36 -11.44 -14.16 -0.03
N GLN A 37 -12.28 -14.98 0.60
CA GLN A 37 -12.16 -16.45 0.59
C GLN A 37 -10.76 -16.92 1.00
N GLY A 38 -10.19 -16.29 2.03
CA GLY A 38 -8.87 -16.66 2.54
C GLY A 38 -7.69 -16.11 1.77
N HIS A 39 -7.91 -15.28 0.75
CA HIS A 39 -6.86 -14.69 -0.07
C HIS A 39 -6.90 -13.16 -0.02
N TRP A 40 -5.72 -12.54 -0.14
CA TRP A 40 -5.63 -11.10 -0.31
C TRP A 40 -5.86 -10.75 -1.76
N VAL A 41 -6.80 -9.85 -2.03
CA VAL A 41 -7.16 -9.41 -3.38
C VAL A 41 -7.04 -7.89 -3.45
N ASP A 42 -6.59 -7.40 -4.59
CA ASP A 42 -6.48 -5.95 -4.82
C ASP A 42 -7.88 -5.32 -4.70
N ALA A 43 -7.99 -4.32 -3.83
CA ALA A 43 -9.25 -3.60 -3.62
C ALA A 43 -9.48 -2.48 -4.64
N GLY A 44 -8.53 -2.28 -5.55
CA GLY A 44 -8.64 -1.26 -6.59
C GLY A 44 -8.17 0.13 -6.19
N TYR A 45 -7.64 0.31 -4.98
CA TYR A 45 -7.19 1.61 -4.49
C TYR A 45 -5.68 1.66 -4.45
N ARG A 46 -5.11 2.76 -4.99
CA ARG A 46 -3.68 3.01 -5.02
C ARG A 46 -3.42 4.48 -4.67
N ARG A 47 -2.28 4.72 -4.06
CA ARG A 47 -1.83 6.08 -3.77
C ARG A 47 -0.34 6.20 -3.96
N TYR A 48 0.08 7.06 -4.89
CA TYR A 48 1.50 7.37 -5.07
C TYR A 48 1.92 8.41 -4.05
N CYS A 49 3.04 8.17 -3.40
CA CYS A 49 3.54 9.01 -2.31
C CYS A 49 4.99 9.44 -2.57
N ALA A 50 5.31 10.65 -2.16
CA ALA A 50 6.65 11.22 -2.33
C ALA A 50 7.63 10.72 -1.28
N SER A 51 7.13 10.22 -0.14
CA SER A 51 7.99 9.75 0.96
C SER A 51 7.28 8.64 1.75
N MET A 52 8.07 7.90 2.54
CA MET A 52 7.49 6.91 3.46
C MET A 52 6.60 7.54 4.52
N ALA A 53 6.96 8.75 4.98
CA ALA A 53 6.14 9.48 5.94
C ALA A 53 4.75 9.78 5.36
N GLU A 54 4.69 10.15 4.09
CA GLU A 54 3.42 10.38 3.40
C GLU A 54 2.63 9.08 3.25
N ALA A 55 3.30 7.98 2.91
CA ALA A 55 2.66 6.67 2.80
C ALA A 55 2.08 6.23 4.15
N ASP A 56 2.85 6.38 5.22
CA ASP A 56 2.40 6.02 6.57
C ASP A 56 1.21 6.87 7.00
N ALA A 57 1.22 8.17 6.69
CA ALA A 57 0.11 9.07 7.01
C ALA A 57 -1.15 8.68 6.24
N TYR A 58 -1.02 8.31 4.98
CA TYR A 58 -2.16 7.84 4.18
C TYR A 58 -2.76 6.56 4.78
N ILE A 59 -1.91 5.58 5.11
CA ILE A 59 -2.38 4.32 5.70
C ILE A 59 -3.06 4.58 7.05
N GLY A 60 -2.47 5.43 7.88
CA GLY A 60 -3.05 5.81 9.17
C GLY A 60 -4.42 6.44 9.02
N GLY A 61 -4.61 7.28 8.01
CA GLY A 61 -5.89 7.90 7.71
C GLY A 61 -6.94 6.89 7.25
N GLN A 62 -6.53 5.84 6.53
CA GLN A 62 -7.45 4.80 6.07
C GLN A 62 -7.87 3.86 7.19
N THR A 63 -7.04 3.70 8.20
CA THR A 63 -7.26 2.73 9.28
C THR A 63 -7.70 3.35 10.60
N ALA A 64 -7.87 4.65 10.63
CA ALA A 64 -8.26 5.40 11.83
C ALA A 64 -9.70 5.10 12.28
#